data_d2d36efddeb690b8994738a91818b001
#
_entry.id   d2d36efddeb690b8994738a91818b001
#
_cell.length_a   1.000
_cell.length_b   1.000
_cell.length_c   1.000
_cell.angle_alpha   90.00
_cell.angle_beta   90.00
_cell.angle_gamma   90.00
#
_symmetry.space_group_name_H-M   'P 1'
#
loop_
_entity.id
_entity.type
_entity.pdbx_description
1 polymer ?
#
loop_
_entity_poly.entity_id
_entity_poly.type
_entity_poly.pdbx_seq_one_letter_code
_entity_poly.pdbx_strand_id
1 'polypeptide(L)'
;MILLSSALESEINKNIKMNKLIIDATNENIFLMIINKDNIYNTTHKNTKINYEKLVILITDFLSLNNLEINEISLIYINRGPGSFAGIRNSLSIIKAIHFVKKIDYYCFSFEDFKGEDNIKYEKIPNLCDKFKIKKNLIKPIYMS
;
A
#
# COMPACT_ATOMS: atom_id res chain seq x y z
N MET A 1 -0.27 37.75 -1.86
CA MET A 1 0.41 37.10 -2.98
C MET A 1 1.25 35.91 -2.57
N ILE A 2 2.10 36.07 -1.57
CA ILE A 2 2.95 34.99 -1.07
C ILE A 2 2.14 33.82 -0.48
N LEU A 3 1.03 34.11 0.20
CA LEU A 3 0.13 33.10 0.77
C LEU A 3 -0.58 32.25 -0.28
N LEU A 4 -0.95 32.86 -1.42
CA LEU A 4 -1.59 32.12 -2.52
C LEU A 4 -0.61 31.21 -3.23
N SER A 5 0.65 31.62 -3.40
CA SER A 5 1.65 30.80 -4.04
C SER A 5 2.06 29.61 -3.16
N SER A 6 2.11 29.77 -1.83
CA SER A 6 2.44 28.66 -0.94
C SER A 6 1.32 27.60 -0.87
N ALA A 7 0.05 28.03 -0.94
CA ALA A 7 -1.09 27.11 -1.02
C ALA A 7 -1.08 26.34 -2.34
N LEU A 8 -0.82 27.02 -3.46
CA LEU A 8 -0.70 26.40 -4.77
C LEU A 8 0.49 25.46 -4.86
N GLU A 9 1.63 25.84 -4.30
CA GLU A 9 2.81 24.98 -4.24
C GLU A 9 2.54 23.71 -3.41
N SER A 10 1.80 23.84 -2.31
CA SER A 10 1.40 22.70 -1.49
C SER A 10 0.49 21.73 -2.26
N GLU A 11 -0.48 22.24 -3.01
CA GLU A 11 -1.35 21.41 -3.85
C GLU A 11 -0.59 20.78 -5.02
N ILE A 12 0.28 21.53 -5.68
CA ILE A 12 1.11 21.04 -6.77
C ILE A 12 2.05 19.95 -6.24
N ASN A 13 2.66 20.14 -5.07
CA ASN A 13 3.51 19.17 -4.44
C ASN A 13 2.75 17.90 -4.05
N LYS A 14 1.51 18.01 -3.56
CA LYS A 14 0.64 16.86 -3.31
C LYS A 14 0.36 16.08 -4.59
N ASN A 15 0.08 16.77 -5.69
CA ASN A 15 -0.19 16.13 -6.99
C ASN A 15 1.07 15.50 -7.58
N ILE A 16 2.22 16.14 -7.42
CA ILE A 16 3.50 15.65 -7.93
C ILE A 16 4.00 14.46 -7.12
N LYS A 17 3.71 14.42 -5.81
CA LYS A 17 4.17 13.37 -4.88
C LYS A 17 3.12 12.29 -4.59
N MET A 18 2.17 12.07 -5.50
CA MET A 18 1.15 11.02 -5.33
C MET A 18 1.74 9.64 -5.64
N ASN A 19 2.61 9.18 -4.76
CA ASN A 19 3.13 7.83 -4.82
C ASN A 19 2.24 6.92 -3.97
N LYS A 20 1.73 5.87 -4.58
CA LYS A 20 0.89 4.87 -3.92
C LYS A 20 1.67 3.58 -3.80
N LEU A 21 1.64 2.97 -2.64
CA LEU A 21 2.29 1.69 -2.38
C LEU A 21 1.22 0.62 -2.16
N ILE A 22 1.33 -0.50 -2.89
CA ILE A 22 0.47 -1.66 -2.70
C ILE A 22 1.29 -2.77 -2.09
N ILE A 23 0.77 -3.39 -1.03
CA ILE A 23 1.39 -4.49 -0.32
C ILE A 23 0.43 -5.67 -0.28
N ASP A 24 0.89 -6.83 -0.74
CA ASP A 24 0.12 -8.06 -0.64
C ASP A 24 1.04 -9.19 -0.14
N ALA A 25 0.85 -9.56 1.12
CA ALA A 25 1.59 -10.65 1.77
C ALA A 25 0.67 -11.84 2.07
N THR A 26 -0.44 -11.97 1.33
CA THR A 26 -1.45 -13.02 1.58
C THR A 26 -1.15 -14.34 0.87
N ASN A 27 -0.31 -14.33 -0.14
CA ASN A 27 -0.04 -15.47 -1.02
C ASN A 27 1.36 -16.06 -0.81
N GLU A 28 1.77 -16.94 -1.70
CA GLU A 28 3.10 -17.55 -1.68
C GLU A 28 4.23 -16.56 -1.81
N ASN A 29 3.97 -15.44 -2.45
CA ASN A 29 4.94 -14.37 -2.60
C ASN A 29 4.43 -13.10 -1.92
N ILE A 30 5.35 -12.35 -1.35
CA ILE A 30 5.09 -10.99 -0.91
C ILE A 30 5.20 -10.11 -2.15
N PHE A 31 4.13 -9.42 -2.49
CA PHE A 31 4.08 -8.54 -3.65
C PHE A 31 4.08 -7.10 -3.20
N LEU A 32 4.94 -6.29 -3.83
CA LEU A 32 5.04 -4.85 -3.59
C LEU A 32 4.92 -4.13 -4.93
N MET A 33 4.14 -3.06 -4.96
CA MET A 33 3.98 -2.23 -6.16
C MET A 33 3.97 -0.75 -5.78
N ILE A 34 4.68 0.05 -6.56
CA ILE A 34 4.60 1.51 -6.50
C ILE A 34 3.87 1.99 -7.74
N ILE A 35 2.87 2.85 -7.52
CA ILE A 35 2.17 3.54 -8.60
C ILE A 35 2.45 5.02 -8.46
N ASN A 36 3.09 5.59 -9.47
CA ASN A 36 3.43 7.01 -9.53
C ASN A 36 3.02 7.55 -10.90
N LYS A 37 1.91 8.31 -10.96
CA LYS A 37 1.36 8.86 -12.20
C LYS A 37 1.36 7.85 -13.35
N ASP A 38 2.40 7.90 -14.19
CA ASP A 38 2.52 7.09 -15.40
C ASP A 38 3.43 5.87 -15.23
N ASN A 39 4.10 5.74 -14.07
CA ASN A 39 5.07 4.69 -13.83
C ASN A 39 4.57 3.71 -12.79
N ILE A 40 4.75 2.43 -13.09
CA ILE A 40 4.40 1.34 -12.20
C ILE A 40 5.63 0.46 -12.04
N TYR A 41 6.04 0.25 -10.78
CA TYR A 41 7.16 -0.62 -10.44
C TYR A 41 6.65 -1.71 -9.50
N ASN A 42 7.12 -2.93 -9.65
CA ASN A 42 6.74 -3.99 -8.74
C ASN A 42 7.90 -4.94 -8.48
N THR A 43 7.80 -5.69 -7.40
CA THR A 43 8.72 -6.76 -7.03
C THR A 43 7.98 -7.83 -6.25
N THR A 44 8.54 -9.02 -6.24
CA THR A 44 8.02 -10.13 -5.45
C THR A 44 9.15 -10.75 -4.64
N HIS A 45 8.82 -11.21 -3.45
CA HIS A 45 9.73 -11.94 -2.59
C HIS A 45 9.00 -13.18 -2.08
N LYS A 46 9.73 -14.28 -1.91
CA LYS A 46 9.13 -15.50 -1.39
C LYS A 46 8.59 -15.27 0.02
N ASN A 47 7.39 -15.76 0.28
CA ASN A 47 6.70 -15.57 1.55
C ASN A 47 7.22 -16.60 2.57
N THR A 48 8.36 -16.31 3.17
CA THR A 48 9.01 -17.16 4.17
C THR A 48 9.02 -16.47 5.52
N LYS A 49 9.24 -17.22 6.60
CA LYS A 49 9.39 -16.65 7.95
C LYS A 49 10.44 -15.54 7.98
N ILE A 50 11.57 -15.74 7.31
CA ILE A 50 12.66 -14.77 7.27
C ILE A 50 12.19 -13.48 6.58
N ASN A 51 11.47 -13.59 5.45
CA ASN A 51 10.99 -12.42 4.72
C ASN A 51 9.87 -11.69 5.47
N TYR A 52 9.05 -12.38 6.26
CA TYR A 52 8.09 -11.71 7.15
C TYR A 52 8.81 -10.84 8.18
N GLU A 53 9.85 -11.37 8.80
CA GLU A 53 10.63 -10.64 9.79
C GLU A 53 11.37 -9.45 9.17
N LYS A 54 11.69 -9.53 7.88
CA LYS A 54 12.40 -8.49 7.13
C LYS A 54 11.47 -7.61 6.29
N LEU A 55 10.17 -7.67 6.50
CA LEU A 55 9.22 -6.99 5.63
C LEU A 55 9.47 -5.48 5.55
N VAL A 56 9.81 -4.83 6.66
CA VAL A 56 10.16 -3.41 6.66
C VAL A 56 11.37 -3.16 5.76
N ILE A 57 12.38 -4.01 5.84
CA ILE A 57 13.59 -3.90 5.03
C ILE A 57 13.26 -4.12 3.55
N LEU A 58 12.42 -5.10 3.23
CA LEU A 58 11.99 -5.35 1.86
C LEU A 58 11.27 -4.14 1.27
N ILE A 59 10.41 -3.51 2.05
CA ILE A 59 9.69 -2.31 1.62
C ILE A 59 10.67 -1.14 1.41
N THR A 60 11.54 -0.86 2.37
CA THR A 60 12.47 0.25 2.27
C THR A 60 13.48 0.05 1.14
N ASP A 61 13.97 -1.16 0.94
CA ASP A 61 14.87 -1.48 -0.16
C ASP A 61 14.18 -1.28 -1.51
N PHE A 62 12.95 -1.74 -1.65
CA PHE A 62 12.16 -1.57 -2.86
C PHE A 62 11.95 -0.08 -3.19
N LEU A 63 11.60 0.71 -2.18
CA LEU A 63 11.47 2.15 -2.35
C LEU A 63 12.79 2.79 -2.79
N SER A 64 13.90 2.43 -2.13
CA SER A 64 15.23 2.97 -2.44
C SER A 64 15.67 2.63 -3.86
N LEU A 65 15.39 1.42 -4.35
CA LEU A 65 15.68 1.01 -5.72
C LEU A 65 14.96 1.90 -6.75
N ASN A 66 13.85 2.49 -6.35
CA ASN A 66 13.06 3.38 -7.20
C ASN A 66 13.23 4.85 -6.79
N ASN A 67 14.30 5.17 -6.09
CA ASN A 67 14.67 6.52 -5.66
C ASN A 67 13.60 7.19 -4.78
N LEU A 68 12.95 6.39 -3.92
CA LEU A 68 11.91 6.87 -3.00
C LEU A 68 12.25 6.53 -1.55
N GLU A 69 11.71 7.37 -0.67
CA GLU A 69 11.70 7.14 0.77
C GLU A 69 10.26 6.99 1.24
N ILE A 70 10.06 6.41 2.41
CA ILE A 70 8.72 6.19 2.96
C ILE A 70 7.93 7.50 3.11
N ASN A 71 8.60 8.61 3.42
CA ASN A 71 7.96 9.92 3.56
C ASN A 71 7.35 10.43 2.24
N GLU A 72 7.76 9.87 1.11
CA GLU A 72 7.25 10.25 -0.20
C GLU A 72 6.03 9.43 -0.63
N ILE A 73 5.64 8.45 0.18
CA ILE A 73 4.43 7.66 -0.07
C ILE A 73 3.23 8.40 0.51
N SER A 74 2.23 8.62 -0.34
CA SER A 74 1.01 9.35 0.02
C SER A 74 -0.07 8.44 0.57
N LEU A 75 -0.21 7.24 0.00
CA LEU A 75 -1.23 6.27 0.38
C LEU A 75 -0.67 4.86 0.28
N ILE A 76 -1.12 4.00 1.19
CA ILE A 76 -0.77 2.58 1.17
C ILE A 76 -2.04 1.75 1.04
N TYR A 77 -2.01 0.77 0.15
CA TYR A 77 -3.08 -0.20 -0.06
C TYR A 77 -2.56 -1.57 0.32
N ILE A 78 -3.19 -2.23 1.27
CA ILE A 78 -2.70 -3.49 1.80
C ILE A 78 -3.79 -4.55 1.76
N ASN A 79 -3.43 -5.74 1.27
CA ASN A 79 -4.37 -6.85 1.22
C ASN A 79 -4.57 -7.41 2.64
N ARG A 80 -5.83 -7.42 3.08
CA ARG A 80 -6.24 -7.90 4.41
C ARG A 80 -6.63 -9.37 4.44
N GLY A 81 -6.50 -10.06 3.32
CA GLY A 81 -6.84 -11.47 3.21
C GLY A 81 -8.05 -11.74 2.31
N PRO A 82 -8.53 -12.99 2.30
CA PRO A 82 -8.01 -14.14 3.03
C PRO A 82 -6.66 -14.64 2.50
N GLY A 83 -5.91 -15.35 3.35
CA GLY A 83 -4.62 -15.91 2.95
C GLY A 83 -3.73 -16.25 4.14
N SER A 84 -2.43 -16.15 3.93
CA SER A 84 -1.41 -16.46 4.93
C SER A 84 -1.61 -15.67 6.23
N PHE A 85 -1.82 -16.38 7.33
CA PHE A 85 -1.99 -15.76 8.66
C PHE A 85 -0.78 -14.88 9.03
N ALA A 86 0.42 -15.44 8.90
CA ALA A 86 1.64 -14.73 9.26
C ALA A 86 1.86 -13.49 8.36
N GLY A 87 1.63 -13.63 7.05
CA GLY A 87 1.77 -12.53 6.10
C GLY A 87 0.80 -11.39 6.39
N ILE A 88 -0.46 -11.72 6.59
CA ILE A 88 -1.50 -10.73 6.91
C ILE A 88 -1.19 -10.02 8.23
N ARG A 89 -0.93 -10.79 9.28
CA ARG A 89 -0.65 -10.25 10.60
C ARG A 89 0.57 -9.30 10.59
N ASN A 90 1.68 -9.74 9.99
CA ASN A 90 2.90 -8.95 9.96
C ASN A 90 2.74 -7.69 9.11
N SER A 91 2.14 -7.81 7.93
CA SER A 91 1.96 -6.66 7.06
C SER A 91 1.00 -5.62 7.65
N LEU A 92 -0.10 -6.04 8.26
CA LEU A 92 -1.04 -5.10 8.90
C LEU A 92 -0.42 -4.43 10.13
N SER A 93 0.41 -5.14 10.90
CA SER A 93 1.11 -4.57 12.04
C SER A 93 2.09 -3.47 11.62
N ILE A 94 2.81 -3.70 10.53
CA ILE A 94 3.75 -2.73 9.97
C ILE A 94 3.02 -1.49 9.48
N ILE A 95 1.90 -1.67 8.76
CA ILE A 95 1.14 -0.55 8.23
C ILE A 95 0.57 0.32 9.35
N LYS A 96 0.10 -0.32 10.41
CA LYS A 96 -0.39 0.38 11.59
C LYS A 96 0.72 1.24 12.21
N ALA A 97 1.93 0.69 12.33
CA ALA A 97 3.09 1.41 12.85
C ALA A 97 3.48 2.58 11.94
N ILE A 98 3.51 2.37 10.63
CA ILE A 98 3.82 3.43 9.65
C ILE A 98 2.80 4.56 9.74
N HIS A 99 1.51 4.22 9.80
CA HIS A 99 0.45 5.21 9.96
C HIS A 99 0.63 6.03 11.24
N PHE A 100 0.92 5.36 12.35
CA PHE A 100 1.10 6.01 13.64
C PHE A 100 2.29 6.98 13.62
N VAL A 101 3.43 6.56 13.07
CA VAL A 101 4.68 7.33 13.10
C VAL A 101 4.75 8.37 11.99
N LYS A 102 4.38 7.99 10.77
CA LYS A 102 4.55 8.82 9.57
C LYS A 102 3.27 9.52 9.12
N LYS A 103 2.14 9.20 9.73
CA LYS A 103 0.83 9.76 9.36
C LYS A 103 0.43 9.50 7.91
N ILE A 104 0.86 8.37 7.36
CA ILE A 104 0.46 7.94 6.02
C ILE A 104 -0.85 7.18 6.14
N ASP A 105 -1.85 7.59 5.36
CA ASP A 105 -3.13 6.92 5.32
C ASP A 105 -3.06 5.62 4.55
N TYR A 106 -3.89 4.65 4.93
CA TYR A 106 -3.91 3.35 4.29
C TYR A 106 -5.33 2.84 4.08
N TYR A 107 -5.47 1.94 3.11
CA TYR A 107 -6.69 1.19 2.85
C TYR A 107 -6.39 -0.30 2.97
N CYS A 108 -7.13 -0.99 3.85
CA CYS A 108 -7.09 -2.45 3.91
C CYS A 108 -8.17 -2.99 3.00
N PHE A 109 -7.77 -3.68 1.94
CA PHE A 109 -8.70 -4.25 0.97
C PHE A 109 -8.62 -5.77 0.93
N SER A 110 -9.69 -6.38 0.43
CA SER A 110 -9.71 -7.77 -0.01
C SER A 110 -10.26 -7.77 -1.43
N PHE A 111 -9.80 -8.68 -2.27
CA PHE A 111 -10.42 -8.82 -3.59
C PHE A 111 -11.91 -9.16 -3.49
N GLU A 112 -12.32 -9.78 -2.37
CA GLU A 112 -13.73 -10.07 -2.08
C GLU A 112 -14.58 -8.81 -1.89
N ASP A 113 -13.96 -7.68 -1.56
CA ASP A 113 -14.66 -6.40 -1.41
C ASP A 113 -15.18 -5.87 -2.74
N PHE A 114 -14.59 -6.31 -3.85
CA PHE A 114 -14.86 -5.76 -5.18
C PHE A 114 -15.82 -6.66 -5.96
N LYS A 115 -17.03 -6.78 -5.47
CA LYS A 115 -18.06 -7.67 -6.02
C LYS A 115 -18.41 -7.27 -7.46
N GLY A 116 -18.42 -8.28 -8.34
CA GLY A 116 -18.73 -8.08 -9.75
C GLY A 116 -17.51 -7.74 -10.60
N GLU A 117 -16.37 -7.53 -10.01
CA GLU A 117 -15.13 -7.28 -10.74
C GLU A 117 -14.37 -8.59 -10.96
N ASP A 118 -13.97 -8.85 -12.20
CA ASP A 118 -13.20 -10.03 -12.56
C ASP A 118 -11.79 -9.65 -13.01
N ASN A 119 -10.84 -10.58 -12.82
CA ASN A 119 -9.45 -10.43 -13.27
C ASN A 119 -8.82 -9.11 -12.82
N ILE A 120 -8.95 -8.81 -11.54
CA ILE A 120 -8.48 -7.57 -10.96
C ILE A 120 -6.96 -7.51 -10.98
N LYS A 121 -6.42 -6.47 -11.62
CA LYS A 121 -4.99 -6.17 -11.58
C LYS A 121 -4.69 -5.23 -10.43
N TYR A 122 -3.51 -5.38 -9.83
CA TYR A 122 -3.12 -4.56 -8.68
C TYR A 122 -3.19 -3.05 -8.96
N GLU A 123 -2.82 -2.60 -10.15
CA GLU A 123 -2.87 -1.19 -10.51
C GLU A 123 -4.29 -0.60 -10.50
N LYS A 124 -5.33 -1.43 -10.48
CA LYS A 124 -6.73 -1.01 -10.38
C LYS A 124 -7.21 -0.84 -8.94
N ILE A 125 -6.44 -1.33 -7.97
CA ILE A 125 -6.87 -1.32 -6.56
C ILE A 125 -7.20 0.09 -6.05
N PRO A 126 -6.38 1.14 -6.32
CA PRO A 126 -6.75 2.47 -5.84
C PRO A 126 -8.12 2.93 -6.33
N ASN A 127 -8.41 2.75 -7.61
CA ASN A 127 -9.70 3.13 -8.18
C ASN A 127 -10.84 2.29 -7.62
N LEU A 128 -10.61 1.00 -7.40
CA LEU A 128 -11.63 0.10 -6.84
C LEU A 128 -11.92 0.43 -5.38
N CYS A 129 -10.92 0.80 -4.60
CA CYS A 129 -11.14 1.24 -3.21
C CYS A 129 -12.03 2.48 -3.18
N ASP A 130 -11.85 3.42 -4.11
CA ASP A 130 -12.72 4.60 -4.22
C ASP A 130 -14.13 4.20 -4.66
N LYS A 131 -14.25 3.38 -5.70
CA LYS A 131 -15.53 2.93 -6.24
C LYS A 131 -16.38 2.21 -5.19
N PHE A 132 -15.77 1.30 -4.43
CA PHE A 132 -16.46 0.50 -3.41
C PHE A 132 -16.45 1.15 -2.04
N LYS A 133 -15.99 2.39 -1.93
CA LYS A 133 -15.99 3.19 -0.70
C LYS A 133 -15.34 2.47 0.48
N ILE A 134 -14.18 1.88 0.25
CA ILE A 134 -13.40 1.24 1.31
C ILE A 134 -13.01 2.31 2.33
N LYS A 135 -13.21 2.01 3.59
CA LYS A 135 -12.95 2.95 4.66
C LYS A 135 -11.46 3.06 4.95
N LYS A 136 -10.96 4.29 4.99
CA LYS A 136 -9.56 4.61 5.25
C LYS A 136 -9.18 4.34 6.70
N ASN A 137 -7.96 3.84 6.92
CA ASN A 137 -7.35 3.66 8.23
C ASN A 137 -8.11 2.69 9.14
N LEU A 138 -8.71 1.66 8.56
CA LEU A 138 -9.42 0.62 9.30
C LEU A 138 -8.72 -0.73 9.10
N ILE A 139 -8.23 -1.32 10.18
CA ILE A 139 -7.64 -2.65 10.18
C ILE A 139 -8.76 -3.68 10.37
N LYS A 140 -8.91 -4.58 9.39
CA LYS A 140 -9.96 -5.60 9.43
C LYS A 140 -9.47 -6.87 8.72
N PRO A 141 -8.63 -7.68 9.37
CA PRO A 141 -8.04 -8.86 8.74
C PRO A 141 -9.06 -9.97 8.47
N ILE A 142 -8.83 -10.71 7.40
CA ILE A 142 -9.54 -11.95 7.11
C ILE A 142 -8.53 -13.07 7.14
N TYR A 143 -8.60 -13.94 8.14
CA TYR A 143 -7.74 -15.10 8.22
C TYR A 143 -8.46 -16.33 7.66
N MET A 144 -7.70 -17.23 7.08
CA MET A 144 -8.23 -18.52 6.72
C MET A 144 -8.40 -19.37 7.98
N SER A 145 -9.58 -19.95 8.11
CA SER A 145 -9.89 -20.86 9.22
C SER A 145 -9.22 -22.24 9.02
#